data_3a69450585e897bac59e61da04b7c483
#
_entry.id   3a69450585e897bac59e61da04b7c483
#
_cell.length_a   1.000
_cell.length_b   1.000
_cell.length_c   1.000
_cell.angle_alpha   90.00
_cell.angle_beta   90.00
_cell.angle_gamma   90.00
#
_symmetry.space_group_name_H-M   'P 1'
#
loop_
_entity.id
_entity.type
_entity.pdbx_description
1 polymer ?
#
loop_
_entity_poly.entity_id
_entity_poly.type
_entity_poly.pdbx_seq_one_letter_code
_entity_poly.pdbx_strand_id
1 'polypeptide(L)'
;MKRLIVLLGVAGVSLSAVFVRWSTAPSLILALYRMAFSAALMAVPVLAGRRRELKSLTRRDVLLCLASGLFLGIHFAAYFGALRATSIASAVVLVDTEVFFVAAASALFLGQRLPRRTWPAVLLAFAGSAVVALADSAAGTNALLGDLIALAGAAAMAVYTMIGTVCRQRLSTSVYTFLVYTSAAATLLAAALLSGTPLAGYGPVNGLTALGMDCLLYTS
;
A
#
# COMPACT_ATOMS: atom_id res chain seq x y z
N MET A 1 -8.32 3.20 -25.13
CA MET A 1 -6.98 3.33 -24.51
C MET A 1 -7.04 3.36 -22.98
N LYS A 2 -7.75 4.33 -22.31
CA LYS A 2 -7.79 4.42 -20.83
C LYS A 2 -8.23 3.13 -20.12
N ARG A 3 -9.26 2.42 -20.63
CA ARG A 3 -9.74 1.16 -20.03
C ARG A 3 -8.72 0.02 -20.09
N LEU A 4 -7.95 -0.06 -21.18
CA LEU A 4 -6.89 -1.07 -21.33
C LEU A 4 -5.75 -0.84 -20.35
N ILE A 5 -5.35 0.42 -20.15
CA ILE A 5 -4.32 0.79 -19.16
C ILE A 5 -4.76 0.39 -17.74
N VAL A 6 -6.01 0.67 -17.38
CA VAL A 6 -6.56 0.26 -16.07
C VAL A 6 -6.57 -1.27 -15.92
N LEU A 7 -6.97 -2.02 -16.96
CA LEU A 7 -6.97 -3.48 -16.90
C LEU A 7 -5.55 -4.05 -16.76
N LEU A 8 -4.57 -3.49 -17.47
CA LEU A 8 -3.17 -3.88 -17.33
C LEU A 8 -2.65 -3.57 -15.93
N GLY A 9 -3.01 -2.41 -15.37
CA GLY A 9 -2.65 -2.04 -14.01
C GLY A 9 -3.23 -3.01 -12.97
N VAL A 10 -4.52 -3.33 -13.06
CA VAL A 10 -5.18 -4.31 -12.17
C VAL A 10 -4.54 -5.68 -12.29
N ALA A 11 -4.29 -6.18 -13.50
CA ALA A 11 -3.59 -7.44 -13.71
C ALA A 11 -2.18 -7.43 -13.07
N GLY A 12 -1.47 -6.31 -13.20
CA GLY A 12 -0.16 -6.14 -12.59
C GLY A 12 -0.19 -6.19 -11.06
N VAL A 13 -1.11 -5.47 -10.44
CA VAL A 13 -1.28 -5.51 -8.97
C VAL A 13 -1.61 -6.92 -8.50
N SER A 14 -2.49 -7.64 -9.21
CA SER A 14 -2.85 -9.03 -8.89
C SER A 14 -1.64 -9.97 -8.97
N LEU A 15 -0.80 -9.83 -10.00
CA LEU A 15 0.44 -10.62 -10.13
C LEU A 15 1.46 -10.29 -9.03
N SER A 16 1.46 -9.08 -8.51
CA SER A 16 2.34 -8.65 -7.42
C SER A 16 2.20 -9.55 -6.18
N ALA A 17 0.98 -9.94 -5.80
CA ALA A 17 0.73 -10.83 -4.66
C ALA A 17 1.38 -12.22 -4.86
N VAL A 18 1.32 -12.76 -6.08
CA VAL A 18 1.94 -14.03 -6.45
C VAL A 18 3.46 -13.94 -6.37
N PHE A 19 4.05 -12.85 -6.87
CA PHE A 19 5.49 -12.63 -6.81
C PHE A 19 6.01 -12.51 -5.37
N VAL A 20 5.27 -11.86 -4.47
CA VAL A 20 5.60 -11.82 -3.04
C VAL A 20 5.65 -13.24 -2.45
N ARG A 21 4.71 -14.10 -2.82
CA ARG A 21 4.64 -15.48 -2.33
C ARG A 21 5.79 -16.35 -2.84
N TRP A 22 6.24 -16.14 -4.07
CA TRP A 22 7.35 -16.88 -4.67
C TRP A 22 8.73 -16.38 -4.25
N SER A 23 8.82 -15.15 -3.78
CA SER A 23 10.09 -14.58 -3.33
C SER A 23 10.55 -15.23 -2.02
N THR A 24 11.84 -15.49 -1.90
CA THR A 24 12.49 -15.96 -0.67
C THR A 24 12.92 -14.82 0.26
N ALA A 25 12.91 -13.58 -0.23
CA ALA A 25 13.27 -12.41 0.58
C ALA A 25 12.19 -12.12 1.66
N PRO A 26 12.56 -11.62 2.84
CA PRO A 26 11.59 -11.19 3.86
C PRO A 26 10.60 -10.17 3.31
N SER A 27 9.36 -10.24 3.79
CA SER A 27 8.28 -9.34 3.37
C SER A 27 8.64 -7.87 3.49
N LEU A 28 9.34 -7.52 4.57
CA LEU A 28 9.80 -6.16 4.85
C LEU A 28 10.78 -5.65 3.79
N ILE A 29 11.68 -6.52 3.32
CA ILE A 29 12.68 -6.17 2.28
C ILE A 29 12.03 -6.00 0.92
N LEU A 30 11.06 -6.86 0.58
CA LEU A 30 10.29 -6.69 -0.66
C LEU A 30 9.51 -5.38 -0.67
N ALA A 31 8.87 -5.04 0.45
CA ALA A 31 8.17 -3.77 0.60
C ALA A 31 9.14 -2.58 0.48
N LEU A 32 10.32 -2.67 1.11
CA LEU A 32 11.36 -1.65 1.03
C LEU A 32 11.82 -1.44 -0.41
N TYR A 33 12.19 -2.50 -1.11
CA TYR A 33 12.65 -2.40 -2.50
C TYR A 33 11.58 -1.80 -3.40
N ARG A 34 10.33 -2.25 -3.27
CA ARG A 34 9.21 -1.69 -4.00
C ARG A 34 9.08 -0.17 -3.79
N MET A 35 9.04 0.29 -2.54
CA MET A 35 8.92 1.72 -2.26
C MET A 35 10.13 2.53 -2.71
N ALA A 36 11.35 1.98 -2.58
CA ALA A 36 12.57 2.63 -3.01
C ALA A 36 12.62 2.81 -4.55
N PHE A 37 12.27 1.77 -5.31
CA PHE A 37 12.22 1.85 -6.78
C PHE A 37 11.12 2.82 -7.25
N SER A 38 9.93 2.76 -6.65
CA SER A 38 8.84 3.69 -6.96
C SER A 38 9.25 5.14 -6.66
N ALA A 39 9.94 5.38 -5.54
CA ALA A 39 10.47 6.70 -5.20
C ALA A 39 11.53 7.17 -6.21
N ALA A 40 12.47 6.31 -6.60
CA ALA A 40 13.50 6.62 -7.58
C ALA A 40 12.89 6.94 -8.96
N LEU A 41 11.88 6.19 -9.38
CA LEU A 41 11.17 6.42 -10.63
C LEU A 41 10.44 7.77 -10.60
N MET A 42 9.77 8.11 -9.48
CA MET A 42 9.09 9.38 -9.31
C MET A 42 10.04 10.57 -9.15
N ALA A 43 11.28 10.34 -8.72
CA ALA A 43 12.29 11.39 -8.61
C ALA A 43 12.57 12.05 -9.98
N VAL A 44 12.59 11.28 -11.07
CA VAL A 44 12.91 11.77 -12.41
C VAL A 44 11.97 12.92 -12.85
N PRO A 45 10.64 12.71 -12.97
CA PRO A 45 9.73 13.77 -13.40
C PRO A 45 9.65 14.93 -12.41
N VAL A 46 9.82 14.67 -11.10
CA VAL A 46 9.76 15.70 -10.07
C VAL A 46 11.00 16.58 -10.12
N LEU A 47 12.19 16.01 -10.19
CA LEU A 47 13.44 16.75 -10.26
C LEU A 47 13.65 17.44 -11.61
N ALA A 48 13.10 16.91 -12.71
CA ALA A 48 13.17 17.54 -14.02
C ALA A 48 12.18 18.70 -14.18
N GLY A 49 10.93 18.56 -13.69
CA GLY A 49 9.86 19.49 -14.01
C GLY A 49 9.16 20.19 -12.83
N ARG A 50 9.37 19.74 -11.57
CA ARG A 50 8.62 20.20 -10.41
C ARG A 50 9.49 20.76 -9.25
N ARG A 51 10.74 21.09 -9.51
CA ARG A 51 11.67 21.62 -8.48
C ARG A 51 11.16 22.86 -7.76
N ARG A 52 10.42 23.73 -8.47
CA ARG A 52 9.85 24.94 -7.86
C ARG A 52 8.80 24.59 -6.81
N GLU A 53 7.96 23.60 -7.10
CA GLU A 53 6.93 23.11 -6.19
C GLU A 53 7.56 22.48 -4.93
N LEU A 54 8.63 21.67 -5.08
CA LEU A 54 9.40 21.13 -3.95
C LEU A 54 9.95 22.22 -3.02
N LYS A 55 10.42 23.33 -3.59
CA LYS A 55 10.96 24.45 -2.81
C LYS A 55 9.88 25.30 -2.12
N SER A 56 8.64 25.22 -2.58
CA SER A 56 7.49 25.98 -2.01
C SER A 56 6.74 25.20 -0.93
N LEU A 57 7.16 23.99 -0.58
CA LEU A 57 6.53 23.17 0.45
C LEU A 57 6.57 23.83 1.82
N THR A 58 5.44 23.84 2.49
CA THR A 58 5.36 24.27 3.89
C THR A 58 5.77 23.13 4.83
N ARG A 59 6.16 23.46 6.07
CA ARG A 59 6.43 22.45 7.11
C ARG A 59 5.25 21.48 7.29
N ARG A 60 4.03 22.01 7.20
CA ARG A 60 2.80 21.20 7.32
C ARG A 60 2.69 20.21 6.16
N ASP A 61 2.95 20.62 4.92
CA ASP A 61 2.90 19.75 3.75
C ASP A 61 3.92 18.60 3.90
N VAL A 62 5.15 18.91 4.32
CA VAL A 62 6.18 17.90 4.56
C VAL A 62 5.77 16.92 5.66
N LEU A 63 5.29 17.40 6.82
CA LEU A 63 4.84 16.53 7.92
C LEU A 63 3.69 15.63 7.51
N LEU A 64 2.72 16.14 6.74
CA LEU A 64 1.61 15.33 6.23
C LEU A 64 2.11 14.27 5.25
N CYS A 65 3.04 14.60 4.34
CA CYS A 65 3.63 13.63 3.43
C CYS A 65 4.45 12.57 4.17
N LEU A 66 5.21 12.95 5.20
CA LEU A 66 5.96 12.01 6.05
C LEU A 66 5.01 11.07 6.80
N ALA A 67 3.96 11.61 7.42
CA ALA A 67 2.94 10.80 8.09
C ALA A 67 2.23 9.86 7.11
N SER A 68 1.85 10.36 5.93
CA SER A 68 1.25 9.57 4.87
C SER A 68 2.17 8.41 4.43
N GLY A 69 3.46 8.68 4.24
CA GLY A 69 4.46 7.66 3.88
C GLY A 69 4.71 6.65 5.01
N LEU A 70 4.69 7.08 6.27
CA LEU A 70 4.75 6.16 7.42
C LEU A 70 3.61 5.15 7.36
N PHE A 71 2.36 5.61 7.21
CA PHE A 71 1.20 4.71 7.13
C PHE A 71 1.22 3.83 5.88
N LEU A 72 1.70 4.33 4.75
CA LEU A 72 1.90 3.53 3.54
C LEU A 72 2.97 2.45 3.76
N GLY A 73 4.06 2.76 4.44
CA GLY A 73 5.11 1.79 4.82
C GLY A 73 4.56 0.69 5.73
N ILE A 74 3.79 1.06 6.76
CA ILE A 74 3.10 0.12 7.65
C ILE A 74 2.15 -0.78 6.87
N HIS A 75 1.34 -0.20 5.96
CA HIS A 75 0.43 -0.96 5.09
C HIS A 75 1.18 -2.04 4.31
N PHE A 76 2.26 -1.69 3.59
CA PHE A 76 2.99 -2.67 2.79
C PHE A 76 3.70 -3.73 3.63
N ALA A 77 4.26 -3.36 4.78
CA ALA A 77 4.85 -4.32 5.71
C ALA A 77 3.80 -5.32 6.21
N ALA A 78 2.62 -4.83 6.59
CA ALA A 78 1.50 -5.64 7.03
C ALA A 78 0.93 -6.51 5.90
N TYR A 79 0.67 -5.94 4.73
CA TYR A 79 0.13 -6.68 3.58
C TYR A 79 1.06 -7.82 3.14
N PHE A 80 2.35 -7.56 2.96
CA PHE A 80 3.30 -8.60 2.56
C PHE A 80 3.55 -9.61 3.68
N GLY A 81 3.45 -9.18 4.95
CA GLY A 81 3.44 -10.08 6.09
C GLY A 81 2.24 -11.01 6.09
N ALA A 82 1.04 -10.47 5.86
CA ALA A 82 -0.20 -11.23 5.75
C ALA A 82 -0.16 -12.26 4.61
N LEU A 83 0.34 -11.88 3.43
CA LEU A 83 0.52 -12.80 2.29
C LEU A 83 1.35 -14.04 2.62
N ARG A 84 2.17 -14.02 3.66
CA ARG A 84 2.97 -15.17 4.12
C ARG A 84 2.31 -15.96 5.25
N ALA A 85 1.44 -15.32 6.00
CA ALA A 85 0.81 -15.89 7.19
C ALA A 85 -0.57 -16.50 6.92
N THR A 86 -1.30 -15.97 5.90
CA THR A 86 -2.62 -16.46 5.49
C THR A 86 -2.67 -16.79 3.99
N SER A 87 -3.84 -17.13 3.44
CA SER A 87 -3.98 -17.34 1.99
C SER A 87 -3.87 -16.03 1.22
N ILE A 88 -3.45 -16.12 -0.05
CA ILE A 88 -3.41 -14.96 -0.94
C ILE A 88 -4.80 -14.33 -1.06
N ALA A 89 -5.84 -15.17 -1.16
CA ALA A 89 -7.22 -14.71 -1.29
C ALA A 89 -7.66 -13.91 -0.06
N SER A 90 -7.44 -14.45 1.17
CA SER A 90 -7.74 -13.76 2.42
C SER A 90 -6.96 -12.47 2.56
N ALA A 91 -5.64 -12.50 2.37
CA ALA A 91 -4.80 -11.30 2.50
C ALA A 91 -5.27 -10.17 1.57
N VAL A 92 -5.57 -10.48 0.30
CA VAL A 92 -6.05 -9.48 -0.68
C VAL A 92 -7.43 -8.96 -0.31
N VAL A 93 -8.40 -9.86 -0.05
CA VAL A 93 -9.77 -9.46 0.26
C VAL A 93 -9.84 -8.64 1.56
N LEU A 94 -9.06 -9.03 2.58
CA LEU A 94 -9.05 -8.30 3.86
C LEU A 94 -8.34 -6.94 3.74
N VAL A 95 -7.30 -6.84 2.95
CA VAL A 95 -6.65 -5.54 2.67
C VAL A 95 -7.59 -4.63 1.88
N ASP A 96 -8.36 -5.15 0.92
CA ASP A 96 -9.33 -4.38 0.15
C ASP A 96 -10.50 -3.85 1.01
N THR A 97 -10.66 -4.34 2.26
CA THR A 97 -11.58 -3.75 3.23
C THR A 97 -11.18 -2.32 3.64
N GLU A 98 -10.05 -1.80 3.18
CA GLU A 98 -9.64 -0.40 3.37
C GLU A 98 -10.76 0.59 3.03
N VAL A 99 -11.58 0.26 2.01
CA VAL A 99 -12.72 1.08 1.57
C VAL A 99 -13.68 1.35 2.73
N PHE A 100 -13.87 0.39 3.65
CA PHE A 100 -14.73 0.58 4.84
C PHE A 100 -14.09 1.55 5.84
N PHE A 101 -12.79 1.41 6.07
CA PHE A 101 -12.05 2.30 6.96
C PHE A 101 -12.00 3.72 6.39
N VAL A 102 -11.79 3.87 5.06
CA VAL A 102 -11.87 5.16 4.37
C VAL A 102 -13.26 5.76 4.49
N ALA A 103 -14.30 4.98 4.27
CA ALA A 103 -15.69 5.41 4.36
C ALA A 103 -16.04 5.89 5.78
N ALA A 104 -15.68 5.10 6.79
CA ALA A 104 -15.90 5.43 8.19
C ALA A 104 -15.12 6.69 8.59
N ALA A 105 -13.84 6.77 8.24
CA ALA A 105 -12.99 7.93 8.52
C ALA A 105 -13.49 9.20 7.80
N SER A 106 -13.91 9.09 6.54
CA SER A 106 -14.48 10.22 5.79
C SER A 106 -15.78 10.75 6.41
N ALA A 107 -16.63 9.85 6.90
CA ALA A 107 -17.84 10.23 7.60
C ALA A 107 -17.53 10.91 8.95
N LEU A 108 -16.57 10.38 9.70
CA LEU A 108 -16.24 10.84 11.05
C LEU A 108 -15.44 12.15 11.04
N PHE A 109 -14.42 12.26 10.19
CA PHE A 109 -13.46 13.38 10.20
C PHE A 109 -13.75 14.46 9.16
N LEU A 110 -14.36 14.10 8.02
CA LEU A 110 -14.64 15.03 6.93
C LEU A 110 -16.13 15.38 6.83
N GLY A 111 -16.98 14.79 7.68
CA GLY A 111 -18.42 14.98 7.62
C GLY A 111 -19.09 14.52 6.32
N GLN A 112 -18.34 13.79 5.49
CA GLN A 112 -18.83 13.26 4.21
C GLN A 112 -19.63 11.99 4.47
N ARG A 113 -20.94 12.06 4.28
CA ARG A 113 -21.82 10.90 4.44
C ARG A 113 -21.89 10.12 3.13
N LEU A 114 -21.64 8.82 3.23
CA LEU A 114 -21.88 7.91 2.11
C LEU A 114 -23.35 7.94 1.70
N PRO A 115 -23.64 7.99 0.39
CA PRO A 115 -25.01 7.85 -0.10
C PRO A 115 -25.62 6.54 0.42
N ARG A 116 -26.87 6.58 0.84
CA ARG A 116 -27.56 5.38 1.36
C ARG A 116 -27.51 4.18 0.41
N ARG A 117 -27.42 4.44 -0.90
CA ARG A 117 -27.30 3.40 -1.95
C ARG A 117 -25.98 2.66 -1.93
N THR A 118 -24.92 3.19 -1.30
CA THR A 118 -23.60 2.55 -1.22
C THR A 118 -23.54 1.48 -0.11
N TRP A 119 -24.37 1.62 0.94
CA TRP A 119 -24.35 0.72 2.08
C TRP A 119 -24.58 -0.76 1.77
N PRO A 120 -25.50 -1.14 0.87
CA PRO A 120 -25.66 -2.56 0.50
C PRO A 120 -24.38 -3.17 -0.11
N ALA A 121 -23.68 -2.42 -0.99
CA ALA A 121 -22.42 -2.87 -1.57
C ALA A 121 -21.32 -3.00 -0.51
N VAL A 122 -21.25 -2.04 0.43
CA VAL A 122 -20.33 -2.06 1.58
C VAL A 122 -20.59 -3.30 2.45
N LEU A 123 -21.83 -3.56 2.81
CA LEU A 123 -22.20 -4.71 3.64
C LEU A 123 -21.95 -6.04 2.93
N LEU A 124 -22.23 -6.12 1.62
CA LEU A 124 -21.97 -7.32 0.82
C LEU A 124 -20.47 -7.62 0.74
N ALA A 125 -19.63 -6.61 0.52
CA ALA A 125 -18.18 -6.78 0.48
C ALA A 125 -17.64 -7.19 1.86
N PHE A 126 -18.16 -6.60 2.96
CA PHE A 126 -17.79 -7.01 4.32
C PHE A 126 -18.20 -8.47 4.62
N ALA A 127 -19.40 -8.85 4.25
CA ALA A 127 -19.86 -10.23 4.39
C ALA A 127 -18.99 -11.21 3.58
N GLY A 128 -18.64 -10.85 2.34
CA GLY A 128 -17.72 -11.63 1.52
C GLY A 128 -16.34 -11.79 2.17
N SER A 129 -15.77 -10.71 2.70
CA SER A 129 -14.50 -10.74 3.42
C SER A 129 -14.57 -11.65 4.67
N ALA A 130 -15.67 -11.57 5.42
CA ALA A 130 -15.88 -12.42 6.59
C ALA A 130 -15.97 -13.92 6.22
N VAL A 131 -16.66 -14.25 5.12
CA VAL A 131 -16.75 -15.62 4.63
C VAL A 131 -15.37 -16.17 4.25
N VAL A 132 -14.55 -15.36 3.56
CA VAL A 132 -13.18 -15.76 3.18
C VAL A 132 -12.31 -15.97 4.42
N ALA A 133 -12.34 -15.06 5.38
CA ALA A 133 -11.58 -15.18 6.64
C ALA A 133 -12.01 -16.41 7.47
N LEU A 134 -13.32 -16.69 7.53
CA LEU A 134 -13.83 -17.87 8.23
C LEU A 134 -13.45 -19.19 7.53
N ALA A 135 -13.44 -19.21 6.20
CA ALA A 135 -13.00 -20.38 5.44
C ALA A 135 -11.51 -20.68 5.67
N ASP A 136 -10.67 -19.65 5.77
CA ASP A 136 -9.24 -19.80 6.03
C ASP A 136 -8.91 -20.13 7.49
N SER A 137 -9.73 -19.69 8.45
CA SER A 137 -9.53 -20.01 9.86
C SER A 137 -9.61 -21.50 10.14
N ALA A 138 -10.30 -22.25 9.30
CA ALA A 138 -10.32 -23.71 9.32
C ALA A 138 -9.00 -24.37 8.88
N ALA A 139 -8.09 -23.59 8.26
CA ALA A 139 -6.82 -24.08 7.72
C ALA A 139 -5.63 -24.01 8.71
N GLY A 140 -5.78 -23.39 9.89
CA GLY A 140 -4.77 -23.38 10.94
C GLY A 140 -4.63 -22.08 11.74
N THR A 141 -3.96 -22.14 12.88
CA THR A 141 -3.84 -21.04 13.86
C THR A 141 -3.09 -19.80 13.35
N ASN A 142 -2.22 -19.95 12.36
CA ASN A 142 -1.44 -18.82 11.80
C ASN A 142 -2.28 -17.98 10.84
N ALA A 143 -3.34 -18.52 10.24
CA ALA A 143 -4.20 -17.80 9.31
C ALA A 143 -4.89 -16.62 10.00
N LEU A 144 -5.41 -16.80 11.21
CA LEU A 144 -6.06 -15.72 11.96
C LEU A 144 -5.11 -14.53 12.23
N LEU A 145 -3.85 -14.81 12.59
CA LEU A 145 -2.85 -13.76 12.79
C LEU A 145 -2.58 -13.01 11.47
N GLY A 146 -2.46 -13.74 10.36
CA GLY A 146 -2.29 -13.15 9.03
C GLY A 146 -3.47 -12.25 8.64
N ASP A 147 -4.69 -12.69 8.94
CA ASP A 147 -5.92 -11.94 8.68
C ASP A 147 -5.99 -10.65 9.51
N LEU A 148 -5.62 -10.71 10.80
CA LEU A 148 -5.54 -9.51 11.66
C LEU A 148 -4.47 -8.53 11.17
N ILE A 149 -3.32 -9.03 10.70
CA ILE A 149 -2.26 -8.20 10.11
C ILE A 149 -2.78 -7.53 8.81
N ALA A 150 -3.53 -8.26 7.97
CA ALA A 150 -4.14 -7.70 6.76
C ALA A 150 -5.11 -6.57 7.08
N LEU A 151 -5.99 -6.75 8.08
CA LEU A 151 -6.91 -5.70 8.55
C LEU A 151 -6.18 -4.48 9.11
N ALA A 152 -5.10 -4.67 9.86
CA ALA A 152 -4.25 -3.57 10.32
C ALA A 152 -3.61 -2.82 9.13
N GLY A 153 -3.20 -3.55 8.09
CA GLY A 153 -2.74 -3.00 6.83
C GLY A 153 -3.81 -2.17 6.12
N ALA A 154 -5.06 -2.67 6.08
CA ALA A 154 -6.19 -1.94 5.51
C ALA A 154 -6.48 -0.63 6.26
N ALA A 155 -6.44 -0.65 7.59
CA ALA A 155 -6.61 0.56 8.40
C ALA A 155 -5.49 1.59 8.14
N ALA A 156 -4.24 1.14 8.04
CA ALA A 156 -3.10 2.01 7.71
C ALA A 156 -3.27 2.64 6.30
N MET A 157 -3.72 1.86 5.32
CA MET A 157 -4.01 2.35 3.97
C MET A 157 -5.12 3.40 3.96
N ALA A 158 -6.15 3.23 4.79
CA ALA A 158 -7.20 4.22 4.93
C ALA A 158 -6.66 5.57 5.45
N VAL A 159 -5.78 5.55 6.46
CA VAL A 159 -5.14 6.78 6.97
C VAL A 159 -4.28 7.44 5.88
N TYR A 160 -3.47 6.66 5.16
CA TYR A 160 -2.70 7.14 4.01
C TYR A 160 -3.62 7.83 2.97
N THR A 161 -4.71 7.19 2.59
CA THR A 161 -5.67 7.68 1.59
C THR A 161 -6.33 8.99 2.06
N MET A 162 -6.70 9.08 3.33
CA MET A 162 -7.30 10.28 3.92
C MET A 162 -6.31 11.47 3.90
N ILE A 163 -5.08 11.26 4.35
CA ILE A 163 -4.03 12.29 4.30
C ILE A 163 -3.78 12.69 2.84
N GLY A 164 -3.71 11.72 1.93
CA GLY A 164 -3.53 11.94 0.51
C GLY A 164 -4.63 12.81 -0.12
N THR A 165 -5.88 12.61 0.29
CA THR A 165 -7.00 13.44 -0.18
C THR A 165 -6.81 14.90 0.19
N VAL A 166 -6.32 15.18 1.40
CA VAL A 166 -6.03 16.55 1.85
C VAL A 166 -4.80 17.14 1.13
N CYS A 167 -3.72 16.38 1.05
CA CYS A 167 -2.46 16.87 0.44
C CYS A 167 -2.62 17.17 -1.06
N ARG A 168 -3.32 16.33 -1.81
CA ARG A 168 -3.52 16.48 -3.27
C ARG A 168 -4.43 17.65 -3.67
N GLN A 169 -5.07 18.30 -2.72
CA GLN A 169 -5.76 19.58 -2.98
C GLN A 169 -4.75 20.73 -3.17
N ARG A 170 -3.53 20.60 -2.67
CA ARG A 170 -2.48 21.64 -2.68
C ARG A 170 -1.24 21.25 -3.46
N LEU A 171 -0.90 19.98 -3.47
CA LEU A 171 0.29 19.42 -4.10
C LEU A 171 -0.09 18.69 -5.39
N SER A 172 0.78 18.77 -6.38
CA SER A 172 0.66 17.91 -7.56
C SER A 172 0.81 16.44 -7.16
N THR A 173 0.12 15.57 -7.87
CA THR A 173 0.19 14.12 -7.62
C THR A 173 1.63 13.62 -7.65
N SER A 174 2.45 14.08 -8.60
CA SER A 174 3.85 13.64 -8.75
C SER A 174 4.69 14.01 -7.53
N VAL A 175 4.58 15.24 -7.01
CA VAL A 175 5.35 15.70 -5.84
C VAL A 175 4.87 14.97 -4.58
N TYR A 176 3.55 14.85 -4.40
CA TYR A 176 2.97 14.09 -3.29
C TYR A 176 3.47 12.64 -3.29
N THR A 177 3.33 11.93 -4.42
CA THR A 177 3.72 10.52 -4.53
C THR A 177 5.22 10.33 -4.29
N PHE A 178 6.08 11.21 -4.83
CA PHE A 178 7.52 11.17 -4.61
C PHE A 178 7.87 11.27 -3.11
N LEU A 179 7.31 12.26 -2.41
CA LEU A 179 7.58 12.46 -0.99
C LEU A 179 7.08 11.29 -0.14
N VAL A 180 5.88 10.81 -0.44
CA VAL A 180 5.26 9.68 0.28
C VAL A 180 6.03 8.38 0.08
N TYR A 181 6.41 8.05 -1.15
CA TYR A 181 7.18 6.83 -1.43
C TYR A 181 8.58 6.89 -0.83
N THR A 182 9.22 8.07 -0.85
CA THR A 182 10.50 8.27 -0.17
C THR A 182 10.37 8.08 1.34
N SER A 183 9.32 8.64 1.95
CA SER A 183 9.05 8.47 3.38
C SER A 183 8.70 7.01 3.73
N ALA A 184 7.90 6.34 2.90
CA ALA A 184 7.57 4.92 3.09
C ALA A 184 8.82 4.04 3.00
N ALA A 185 9.69 4.28 2.02
CA ALA A 185 10.96 3.59 1.90
C ALA A 185 11.87 3.82 3.12
N ALA A 186 11.94 5.06 3.62
CA ALA A 186 12.71 5.39 4.83
C ALA A 186 12.14 4.69 6.08
N THR A 187 10.82 4.62 6.23
CA THR A 187 10.13 3.90 7.31
C THR A 187 10.45 2.40 7.28
N LEU A 188 10.35 1.79 6.10
CA LEU A 188 10.64 0.37 5.92
C LEU A 188 12.13 0.06 6.11
N LEU A 189 13.02 0.95 5.68
CA LEU A 189 14.46 0.84 5.94
C LEU A 189 14.75 0.90 7.44
N ALA A 190 14.17 1.87 8.15
CA ALA A 190 14.32 1.97 9.59
C ALA A 190 13.82 0.69 10.30
N ALA A 191 12.66 0.17 9.89
CA ALA A 191 12.12 -1.08 10.42
C ALA A 191 13.04 -2.28 10.14
N ALA A 192 13.62 -2.38 8.94
CA ALA A 192 14.56 -3.44 8.58
C ALA A 192 15.85 -3.37 9.41
N LEU A 193 16.39 -2.17 9.61
CA LEU A 193 17.58 -1.97 10.44
C LEU A 193 17.32 -2.31 11.92
N LEU A 194 16.18 -1.88 12.46
CA LEU A 194 15.80 -2.16 13.86
C LEU A 194 15.51 -3.64 14.11
N SER A 195 14.97 -4.35 13.11
CA SER A 195 14.73 -5.81 13.20
C SER A 195 15.96 -6.66 12.90
N GLY A 196 17.10 -6.05 12.54
CA GLY A 196 18.32 -6.77 12.14
C GLY A 196 18.15 -7.58 10.84
N THR A 197 17.14 -7.25 10.01
CA THR A 197 16.89 -7.98 8.77
C THR A 197 17.94 -7.59 7.72
N PRO A 198 18.71 -8.55 7.15
CA PRO A 198 19.71 -8.25 6.14
C PRO A 198 19.10 -7.51 4.94
N LEU A 199 19.72 -6.41 4.50
CA LEU A 199 19.23 -5.63 3.37
C LEU A 199 19.55 -6.26 2.01
N ALA A 200 20.53 -7.16 1.93
CA ALA A 200 21.01 -7.77 0.68
C ALA A 200 21.29 -9.27 0.88
N GLY A 201 21.61 -9.98 -0.22
CA GLY A 201 21.92 -11.41 -0.17
C GLY A 201 20.80 -12.32 -0.67
N TYR A 202 19.71 -11.76 -1.15
CA TYR A 202 18.52 -12.53 -1.56
C TYR A 202 18.51 -12.99 -3.04
N GLY A 203 19.59 -12.70 -3.77
CA GLY A 203 19.76 -13.08 -5.19
C GLY A 203 19.03 -12.14 -6.17
N PRO A 204 19.42 -12.18 -7.45
CA PRO A 204 18.90 -11.23 -8.47
C PRO A 204 17.42 -11.43 -8.78
N VAL A 205 16.87 -12.63 -8.61
CA VAL A 205 15.44 -12.93 -8.85
C VAL A 205 14.54 -12.08 -7.96
N ASN A 206 14.94 -11.88 -6.69
CA ASN A 206 14.15 -11.07 -5.75
C ASN A 206 14.17 -9.56 -6.08
N GLY A 207 15.27 -9.07 -6.64
CA GLY A 207 15.34 -7.70 -7.17
C GLY A 207 14.47 -7.51 -8.41
N LEU A 208 14.47 -8.48 -9.32
CA LEU A 208 13.63 -8.49 -10.52
C LEU A 208 12.12 -8.59 -10.17
N THR A 209 11.75 -9.37 -9.15
CA THR A 209 10.35 -9.42 -8.68
C THR A 209 9.89 -8.08 -8.12
N ALA A 210 10.74 -7.39 -7.35
CA ALA A 210 10.42 -6.05 -6.84
C ALA A 210 10.27 -5.04 -7.98
N LEU A 211 11.19 -5.01 -8.94
CA LEU A 211 11.09 -4.17 -10.14
C LEU A 211 9.85 -4.49 -10.99
N GLY A 212 9.53 -5.78 -11.17
CA GLY A 212 8.33 -6.20 -11.89
C GLY A 212 7.04 -5.68 -11.23
N MET A 213 7.00 -5.68 -9.90
CA MET A 213 5.88 -5.11 -9.14
C MET A 213 5.72 -3.61 -9.39
N ASP A 214 6.81 -2.86 -9.55
CA ASP A 214 6.78 -1.41 -9.76
C ASP A 214 6.44 -1.03 -11.20
N CYS A 215 6.98 -1.73 -12.19
CA CYS A 215 6.66 -1.49 -13.60
C CYS A 215 5.16 -1.66 -13.88
N LEU A 216 4.50 -2.60 -13.18
CA LEU A 216 3.08 -2.88 -13.33
C LEU A 216 2.20 -1.81 -12.66
N LEU A 217 2.68 -1.16 -11.58
CA LEU A 217 1.97 -0.05 -10.91
C LEU A 217 2.06 1.27 -11.68
N TYR A 218 3.16 1.52 -12.40
CA TYR A 218 3.33 2.76 -13.13
C TYR A 218 2.43 2.90 -14.36
N THR A 219 1.86 1.78 -14.82
CA THR A 219 0.92 1.74 -15.95
C THR A 219 -0.54 1.93 -15.53
N SER A 220 -0.84 2.00 -14.24
CA SER A 220 -2.18 2.25 -13.67
C SER A 220 -2.32 3.68 -13.14
#